data_a8e6124bfabb9b3c78c0f9fffbde9a02
#
_entry.id   a8e6124bfabb9b3c78c0f9fffbde9a02
#
_cell.length_a   1.000
_cell.length_b   1.000
_cell.length_c   1.000
_cell.angle_alpha   90.00
_cell.angle_beta   90.00
_cell.angle_gamma   90.00
#
_symmetry.space_group_name_H-M   'P 1'
#
loop_
_entity.id
_entity.type
_entity.pdbx_description
1 polymer ?
#
loop_
_entity_poly.entity_id
_entity_poly.type
_entity_poly.pdbx_seq_one_letter_code
_entity_poly.pdbx_strand_id
1 'polypeptide(L)'
;DKDGNIIAKDYGIGIKPPAQHFHVKGHENAGWGMKARLSQIFAADGRTIMLAFDHGYIMGSTAGLERLDLVIPPLMDHADCLMATRGALRTCIPADNRKAIALRCSADSSVLKDDMSMGVIGTDIEEALRMNASCMAVQCFIGSASEIASLHNLSYYINKGERYGIPVLGVVAVGKEMERTTRYFALATRLLAEQGAHIIKTYYCENFEQITAACPVPIVIAGGKKVPEPEALDMAYRAVNEGAAGVDMGRNVLQAECPSAM
;
A
#
# COMPACT_ATOMS: atom_id res chain seq x y z
N ASP A 1 -7.45 -39.57 32.26
CA ASP A 1 -8.14 -40.78 31.85
C ASP A 1 -7.18 -41.97 31.80
N LYS A 2 -7.67 -43.15 31.43
CA LYS A 2 -6.88 -44.38 31.40
C LYS A 2 -5.71 -44.33 30.41
N ASP A 3 -5.77 -43.41 29.41
CA ASP A 3 -4.78 -43.21 28.36
C ASP A 3 -3.83 -42.03 28.68
N GLY A 4 -3.89 -41.50 29.91
CA GLY A 4 -3.04 -40.37 30.34
C GLY A 4 -3.46 -39.00 29.82
N ASN A 5 -4.62 -38.89 29.15
CA ASN A 5 -5.13 -37.61 28.68
C ASN A 5 -5.76 -36.79 29.80
N ILE A 6 -5.51 -35.51 29.80
CA ILE A 6 -6.16 -34.57 30.74
C ILE A 6 -7.61 -34.35 30.29
N ILE A 7 -8.56 -34.70 31.15
CA ILE A 7 -9.97 -34.38 30.90
C ILE A 7 -10.22 -32.93 31.29
N ALA A 8 -10.70 -32.12 30.37
CA ALA A 8 -11.09 -30.74 30.67
C ALA A 8 -12.28 -30.73 31.64
N LYS A 9 -12.19 -29.94 32.70
CA LYS A 9 -13.27 -29.77 33.69
C LYS A 9 -14.40 -28.90 33.17
N ASP A 10 -14.08 -27.97 32.26
CA ASP A 10 -15.03 -27.09 31.62
C ASP A 10 -14.68 -26.99 30.13
N TYR A 11 -15.67 -27.25 29.29
CA TYR A 11 -15.53 -27.17 27.83
C TYR A 11 -16.01 -25.83 27.27
N GLY A 12 -16.35 -24.86 28.10
CA GLY A 12 -16.85 -23.56 27.69
C GLY A 12 -18.21 -23.62 26.99
N ILE A 13 -19.03 -24.63 27.23
CA ILE A 13 -20.36 -24.76 26.61
C ILE A 13 -21.22 -23.56 27.03
N GLY A 14 -21.74 -22.82 26.04
CA GLY A 14 -22.54 -21.63 26.26
C GLY A 14 -21.76 -20.33 26.44
N ILE A 15 -20.43 -20.38 26.52
CA ILE A 15 -19.60 -19.19 26.51
C ILE A 15 -19.53 -18.70 25.06
N LYS A 16 -19.99 -17.46 24.81
CA LYS A 16 -19.85 -16.82 23.50
C LYS A 16 -18.43 -16.34 23.34
N PRO A 17 -17.75 -16.67 22.21
CA PRO A 17 -16.45 -16.07 21.93
C PRO A 17 -16.57 -14.54 21.88
N PRO A 18 -15.54 -13.79 22.31
CA PRO A 18 -15.55 -12.35 22.21
C PRO A 18 -15.76 -11.93 20.75
N ALA A 19 -16.54 -10.86 20.54
CA ALA A 19 -16.72 -10.29 19.21
C ALA A 19 -15.34 -9.81 18.71
N GLN A 20 -14.86 -10.40 17.63
CA GLN A 20 -13.63 -9.98 16.99
C GLN A 20 -13.96 -8.88 15.98
N HIS A 21 -13.67 -7.63 16.34
CA HIS A 21 -13.66 -6.54 15.40
C HIS A 21 -12.32 -6.55 14.67
N PHE A 22 -12.38 -6.57 13.34
CA PHE A 22 -11.16 -6.45 12.55
C PHE A 22 -10.71 -4.98 12.51
N HIS A 23 -9.42 -4.73 12.74
CA HIS A 23 -8.87 -3.40 12.98
C HIS A 23 -8.66 -2.57 11.71
N VAL A 24 -8.79 -3.17 10.52
CA VAL A 24 -8.63 -2.47 9.24
C VAL A 24 -9.98 -2.02 8.72
N LYS A 25 -10.15 -0.72 8.56
CA LYS A 25 -11.37 -0.05 8.12
C LYS A 25 -11.96 -0.70 6.86
N GLY A 26 -13.26 -1.00 6.87
CA GLY A 26 -14.00 -1.53 5.72
C GLY A 26 -13.78 -3.01 5.40
N HIS A 27 -13.01 -3.74 6.25
CA HIS A 27 -12.66 -5.15 6.01
C HIS A 27 -13.16 -6.12 7.09
N GLU A 28 -14.15 -5.73 7.87
CA GLU A 28 -14.72 -6.54 8.96
C GLU A 28 -15.26 -7.88 8.43
N ASN A 29 -15.80 -7.89 7.22
CA ASN A 29 -16.40 -9.06 6.58
C ASN A 29 -15.48 -9.77 5.58
N ALA A 30 -14.23 -9.33 5.43
CA ALA A 30 -13.29 -9.96 4.52
C ALA A 30 -12.96 -11.39 4.93
N GLY A 31 -12.62 -12.24 3.96
CA GLY A 31 -12.20 -13.62 4.19
C GLY A 31 -10.90 -13.72 5.00
N TRP A 32 -10.67 -14.86 5.64
CA TRP A 32 -9.52 -15.06 6.53
C TRP A 32 -8.18 -14.75 5.84
N GLY A 33 -7.96 -15.21 4.61
CA GLY A 33 -6.71 -14.97 3.87
C GLY A 33 -6.47 -13.50 3.57
N MET A 34 -7.52 -12.74 3.23
CA MET A 34 -7.48 -11.30 3.07
C MET A 34 -7.11 -10.60 4.37
N LYS A 35 -7.79 -10.93 5.48
CA LYS A 35 -7.49 -10.39 6.81
C LYS A 35 -6.07 -10.71 7.27
N ALA A 36 -5.59 -11.92 7.03
CA ALA A 36 -4.23 -12.32 7.38
C ALA A 36 -3.17 -11.47 6.67
N ARG A 37 -3.37 -11.17 5.38
CA ARG A 37 -2.45 -10.29 4.62
C ARG A 37 -2.57 -8.83 5.03
N LEU A 38 -3.78 -8.32 5.25
CA LEU A 38 -3.97 -6.96 5.77
C LEU A 38 -3.31 -6.76 7.14
N SER A 39 -3.36 -7.78 8.02
CA SER A 39 -2.70 -7.75 9.33
C SER A 39 -1.17 -7.82 9.27
N GLN A 40 -0.58 -8.20 8.13
CA GLN A 40 0.85 -8.07 7.90
C GLN A 40 1.25 -6.63 7.51
N ILE A 41 0.33 -5.90 6.88
CA ILE A 41 0.56 -4.53 6.41
C ILE A 41 0.24 -3.52 7.52
N PHE A 42 -0.86 -3.71 8.23
CA PHE A 42 -1.34 -2.79 9.26
C PHE A 42 -1.12 -3.40 10.65
N ALA A 43 -0.51 -2.63 11.54
CA ALA A 43 -0.39 -2.96 12.95
C ALA A 43 -1.77 -3.04 13.64
N ALA A 44 -1.81 -3.51 14.88
CA ALA A 44 -3.06 -3.73 15.63
C ALA A 44 -3.88 -2.44 15.86
N ASP A 45 -3.26 -1.28 15.78
CA ASP A 45 -3.90 0.04 15.85
C ASP A 45 -4.48 0.50 14.49
N GLY A 46 -4.38 -0.33 13.45
CA GLY A 46 -4.83 -0.02 12.09
C GLY A 46 -3.90 0.90 11.30
N ARG A 47 -2.67 1.12 11.75
CA ARG A 47 -1.70 2.00 11.12
C ARG A 47 -0.56 1.23 10.44
N THR A 48 0.13 1.91 9.51
CA THR A 48 1.25 1.32 8.78
C THR A 48 2.29 2.37 8.39
N ILE A 49 3.55 1.97 8.42
CA ILE A 49 4.67 2.68 7.79
C ILE A 49 5.15 1.83 6.63
N MET A 50 4.88 2.31 5.40
CA MET A 50 5.31 1.63 4.18
C MET A 50 6.49 2.36 3.57
N LEU A 51 7.57 1.63 3.25
CA LEU A 51 8.74 2.15 2.56
C LEU A 51 8.63 1.87 1.06
N ALA A 52 8.45 2.93 0.26
CA ALA A 52 8.30 2.83 -1.19
C ALA A 52 9.62 3.06 -1.93
N PHE A 53 10.08 2.06 -2.66
CA PHE A 53 11.24 2.15 -3.55
C PHE A 53 10.97 1.56 -4.95
N ASP A 54 9.69 1.54 -5.33
CA ASP A 54 9.23 1.05 -6.61
C ASP A 54 9.35 2.09 -7.74
N HIS A 55 9.48 3.37 -7.45
CA HIS A 55 9.43 4.45 -8.44
C HIS A 55 10.55 4.40 -9.50
N GLY A 56 11.62 3.63 -9.27
CA GLY A 56 12.67 3.41 -10.26
C GLY A 56 12.16 2.79 -11.57
N TYR A 57 11.02 2.10 -11.58
CA TYR A 57 10.47 1.49 -12.78
C TYR A 57 9.97 2.52 -13.82
N ILE A 58 9.69 3.75 -13.40
CA ILE A 58 9.30 4.87 -14.28
C ILE A 58 10.33 5.98 -14.34
N MET A 59 11.11 6.17 -13.28
CA MET A 59 12.07 7.29 -13.15
C MET A 59 13.52 6.87 -13.38
N GLY A 60 13.80 5.57 -13.44
CA GLY A 60 15.17 5.06 -13.42
C GLY A 60 15.84 5.23 -12.07
N SER A 61 17.16 5.23 -12.06
CA SER A 61 17.94 5.51 -10.85
C SER A 61 17.76 6.97 -10.44
N THR A 62 17.36 7.18 -9.19
CA THR A 62 17.25 8.50 -8.57
C THR A 62 18.23 8.59 -7.40
N ALA A 63 18.63 9.81 -7.02
CA ALA A 63 19.52 10.03 -5.88
C ALA A 63 19.02 9.27 -4.63
N GLY A 64 19.91 8.53 -3.99
CA GLY A 64 19.62 7.66 -2.86
C GLY A 64 19.06 6.28 -3.22
N LEU A 65 18.89 5.96 -4.50
CA LEU A 65 18.38 4.67 -5.00
C LEU A 65 19.28 4.04 -6.08
N GLU A 66 20.53 4.47 -6.18
CA GLU A 66 21.50 3.91 -7.12
C GLU A 66 21.84 2.45 -6.76
N ARG A 67 21.92 2.15 -5.45
CA ARG A 67 22.28 0.85 -4.91
C ARG A 67 21.22 0.37 -3.90
N LEU A 68 20.08 -0.09 -4.42
CA LEU A 68 18.96 -0.61 -3.62
C LEU A 68 19.39 -1.72 -2.65
N ASP A 69 20.34 -2.55 -3.08
CA ASP A 69 20.92 -3.64 -2.29
C ASP A 69 21.70 -3.17 -1.05
N LEU A 70 22.16 -1.92 -1.03
CA LEU A 70 22.85 -1.32 0.10
C LEU A 70 21.96 -0.40 0.94
N VAL A 71 21.04 0.30 0.29
CA VAL A 71 20.25 1.37 0.92
C VAL A 71 19.01 0.81 1.63
N ILE A 72 18.34 -0.16 1.04
CA ILE A 72 17.05 -0.64 1.57
C ILE A 72 17.19 -1.58 2.77
N PRO A 73 18.10 -2.60 2.77
CA PRO A 73 18.15 -3.57 3.85
C PRO A 73 18.30 -2.97 5.25
N PRO A 74 19.14 -1.93 5.50
CA PRO A 74 19.25 -1.31 6.82
C PRO A 74 17.99 -0.60 7.31
N LEU A 75 17.08 -0.23 6.39
CA LEU A 75 15.85 0.51 6.70
C LEU A 75 14.64 -0.41 6.92
N MET A 76 14.76 -1.68 6.57
CA MET A 76 13.62 -2.60 6.60
C MET A 76 13.01 -2.76 8.00
N ASP A 77 13.83 -2.72 9.05
CA ASP A 77 13.35 -2.88 10.43
C ASP A 77 12.46 -1.71 10.89
N HIS A 78 12.57 -0.57 10.23
CA HIS A 78 11.79 0.64 10.53
C HIS A 78 10.47 0.73 9.74
N ALA A 79 10.17 -0.24 8.88
CA ALA A 79 8.95 -0.28 8.09
C ALA A 79 8.10 -1.51 8.41
N ASP A 80 6.79 -1.37 8.33
CA ASP A 80 5.84 -2.48 8.41
C ASP A 80 5.73 -3.20 7.06
N CYS A 81 5.76 -2.45 5.97
CA CYS A 81 5.57 -2.95 4.62
C CYS A 81 6.58 -2.33 3.63
N LEU A 82 7.05 -3.12 2.69
CA LEU A 82 7.94 -2.69 1.61
C LEU A 82 7.16 -2.61 0.30
N MET A 83 7.09 -1.43 -0.32
CA MET A 83 6.50 -1.26 -1.64
C MET A 83 7.58 -1.27 -2.71
N ALA A 84 7.59 -2.31 -3.54
CA ALA A 84 8.69 -2.59 -4.47
C ALA A 84 8.22 -3.24 -5.77
N THR A 85 9.08 -3.20 -6.79
CA THR A 85 8.92 -3.98 -8.01
C THR A 85 9.46 -5.41 -7.82
N ARG A 86 8.97 -6.35 -8.64
CA ARG A 86 9.48 -7.74 -8.62
C ARG A 86 10.99 -7.84 -8.91
N GLY A 87 11.51 -6.95 -9.76
CA GLY A 87 12.93 -6.90 -10.08
C GLY A 87 13.77 -6.52 -8.87
N ALA A 88 13.41 -5.44 -8.18
CA ALA A 88 14.09 -4.99 -6.97
C ALA A 88 14.04 -6.05 -5.85
N LEU A 89 12.90 -6.69 -5.63
CA LEU A 89 12.78 -7.76 -4.64
C LEU A 89 13.71 -8.93 -4.93
N ARG A 90 13.76 -9.40 -6.17
CA ARG A 90 14.58 -10.55 -6.56
C ARG A 90 16.08 -10.31 -6.45
N THR A 91 16.52 -9.07 -6.65
CA THR A 91 17.96 -8.76 -6.82
C THR A 91 18.57 -7.99 -5.66
N CYS A 92 17.75 -7.29 -4.86
CA CYS A 92 18.26 -6.33 -3.88
C CYS A 92 17.76 -6.59 -2.47
N ILE A 93 16.69 -7.37 -2.28
CA ILE A 93 16.07 -7.55 -0.97
C ILE A 93 16.24 -8.99 -0.48
N PRO A 94 16.78 -9.19 0.74
CA PRO A 94 16.88 -10.51 1.35
C PRO A 94 15.52 -11.19 1.46
N ALA A 95 15.39 -12.43 1.01
CA ALA A 95 14.11 -13.15 0.98
C ALA A 95 13.62 -13.60 2.37
N ASP A 96 14.51 -13.64 3.36
CA ASP A 96 14.24 -14.03 4.75
C ASP A 96 13.77 -12.87 5.65
N ASN A 97 13.48 -11.70 5.07
CA ASN A 97 13.14 -10.48 5.82
C ASN A 97 11.80 -10.56 6.53
N ARG A 98 10.84 -11.26 6.31
CA ARG A 98 9.51 -11.36 6.98
C ARG A 98 8.66 -10.07 6.91
N LYS A 99 9.02 -9.07 6.14
CA LYS A 99 8.21 -7.85 5.97
C LYS A 99 7.04 -8.11 5.02
N ALA A 100 5.95 -7.40 5.25
CA ALA A 100 4.87 -7.36 4.28
C ALA A 100 5.37 -6.76 2.95
N ILE A 101 4.89 -7.29 1.83
CA ILE A 101 5.29 -6.82 0.50
C ILE A 101 4.07 -6.27 -0.24
N ALA A 102 4.11 -4.98 -0.54
CA ALA A 102 3.22 -4.34 -1.51
C ALA A 102 3.90 -4.41 -2.89
N LEU A 103 3.54 -5.41 -3.67
CA LEU A 103 4.17 -5.67 -4.96
C LEU A 103 3.60 -4.73 -6.04
N ARG A 104 4.43 -3.92 -6.69
CA ARG A 104 4.04 -3.15 -7.87
C ARG A 104 3.67 -4.11 -9.01
N CYS A 105 2.40 -4.13 -9.39
CA CYS A 105 1.88 -5.05 -10.40
C CYS A 105 1.55 -4.37 -11.72
N SER A 106 1.14 -3.09 -11.73
CA SER A 106 1.05 -2.32 -12.98
C SER A 106 2.43 -1.88 -13.45
N ALA A 107 2.61 -1.82 -14.77
CA ALA A 107 3.78 -1.22 -15.42
C ALA A 107 3.30 -0.04 -16.28
N ASP A 108 3.93 1.10 -16.11
CA ASP A 108 3.50 2.37 -16.69
C ASP A 108 4.61 2.99 -17.54
N SER A 109 4.30 4.04 -18.27
CA SER A 109 5.29 4.76 -19.08
C SER A 109 6.36 5.40 -18.22
N SER A 110 7.57 5.47 -18.75
CA SER A 110 8.66 6.23 -18.11
C SER A 110 8.40 7.73 -18.15
N VAL A 111 9.10 8.47 -17.27
CA VAL A 111 9.07 9.94 -17.24
C VAL A 111 9.56 10.63 -18.52
N LEU A 112 10.13 9.87 -19.46
CA LEU A 112 10.53 10.37 -20.77
C LEU A 112 9.36 10.57 -21.74
N LYS A 113 8.20 9.98 -21.43
CA LYS A 113 6.97 10.18 -22.20
C LYS A 113 6.23 11.43 -21.71
N ASP A 114 5.71 12.21 -22.66
CA ASP A 114 4.90 13.39 -22.33
C ASP A 114 3.52 13.01 -21.83
N ASP A 115 2.94 11.95 -22.37
CA ASP A 115 1.69 11.36 -21.90
C ASP A 115 1.95 10.19 -20.93
N MET A 116 1.08 10.03 -19.97
CA MET A 116 1.01 8.84 -19.14
C MET A 116 0.29 7.76 -19.93
N SER A 117 0.98 7.22 -20.97
CA SER A 117 0.39 6.20 -21.83
C SER A 117 -0.07 4.98 -21.05
N MET A 118 -1.02 4.27 -21.61
CA MET A 118 -1.75 3.15 -20.99
C MET A 118 -0.84 2.22 -20.21
N GLY A 119 -1.03 2.18 -18.89
CA GLY A 119 -0.41 1.19 -18.04
C GLY A 119 -0.85 -0.22 -18.44
N VAL A 120 0.05 -1.18 -18.26
CA VAL A 120 -0.21 -2.59 -18.55
C VAL A 120 -0.14 -3.42 -17.28
N ILE A 121 -0.67 -4.65 -17.36
CA ILE A 121 -0.45 -5.69 -16.36
C ILE A 121 1.01 -6.10 -16.46
N GLY A 122 1.81 -5.67 -15.49
CA GLY A 122 3.27 -5.93 -15.47
C GLY A 122 3.63 -7.20 -14.72
N THR A 123 2.85 -7.57 -13.72
CA THR A 123 3.07 -8.77 -12.89
C THR A 123 1.72 -9.45 -12.69
N ASP A 124 1.59 -10.71 -13.11
CA ASP A 124 0.35 -11.47 -12.92
C ASP A 124 0.13 -11.93 -11.47
N ILE A 125 -1.06 -12.44 -11.19
CA ILE A 125 -1.43 -12.92 -9.85
C ILE A 125 -0.59 -14.13 -9.42
N GLU A 126 -0.27 -15.02 -10.34
CA GLU A 126 0.53 -16.22 -10.08
C GLU A 126 1.95 -15.86 -9.64
N GLU A 127 2.52 -14.81 -10.23
CA GLU A 127 3.81 -14.28 -9.82
C GLU A 127 3.71 -13.60 -8.44
N ALA A 128 2.67 -12.80 -8.20
CA ALA A 128 2.45 -12.17 -6.89
C ALA A 128 2.33 -13.23 -5.78
N LEU A 129 1.63 -14.33 -6.04
CA LEU A 129 1.54 -15.47 -5.12
C LEU A 129 2.90 -16.12 -4.87
N ARG A 130 3.68 -16.41 -5.93
CA ARG A 130 5.02 -17.00 -5.81
C ARG A 130 6.01 -16.12 -5.05
N MET A 131 5.83 -14.81 -5.14
CA MET A 131 6.63 -13.82 -4.39
C MET A 131 6.11 -13.57 -2.97
N ASN A 132 5.09 -14.30 -2.55
CA ASN A 132 4.46 -14.12 -1.23
C ASN A 132 4.03 -12.67 -0.95
N ALA A 133 3.50 -11.98 -1.98
CA ALA A 133 3.04 -10.61 -1.84
C ALA A 133 1.88 -10.51 -0.83
N SER A 134 1.97 -9.52 0.05
CA SER A 134 0.91 -9.19 1.02
C SER A 134 -0.17 -8.31 0.39
N CYS A 135 0.17 -7.50 -0.63
CA CYS A 135 -0.81 -6.85 -1.50
C CYS A 135 -0.23 -6.56 -2.90
N MET A 136 -1.13 -6.27 -3.84
CA MET A 136 -0.81 -5.87 -5.21
C MET A 136 -1.06 -4.37 -5.38
N ALA A 137 -0.04 -3.61 -5.77
CA ALA A 137 -0.12 -2.17 -6.00
C ALA A 137 -0.35 -1.87 -7.48
N VAL A 138 -1.41 -1.13 -7.77
CA VAL A 138 -1.87 -0.79 -9.13
C VAL A 138 -2.03 0.70 -9.26
N GLN A 139 -1.36 1.30 -10.24
CA GLN A 139 -1.43 2.74 -10.49
C GLN A 139 -2.65 3.09 -11.34
N CYS A 140 -3.35 4.16 -10.95
CA CYS A 140 -4.55 4.64 -11.63
C CYS A 140 -4.42 6.14 -11.93
N PHE A 141 -4.76 6.51 -13.15
CA PHE A 141 -4.57 7.87 -13.69
C PHE A 141 -5.92 8.57 -13.86
N ILE A 142 -6.58 8.89 -12.74
CA ILE A 142 -7.92 9.48 -12.75
C ILE A 142 -7.90 10.87 -13.37
N GLY A 143 -8.80 11.09 -14.33
CA GLY A 143 -8.91 12.34 -15.09
C GLY A 143 -7.94 12.48 -16.27
N SER A 144 -7.09 11.48 -16.53
CA SER A 144 -6.19 11.48 -17.68
C SER A 144 -6.76 10.70 -18.88
N ALA A 145 -6.10 10.78 -20.02
CA ALA A 145 -6.42 9.95 -21.19
C ALA A 145 -6.28 8.44 -20.90
N SER A 146 -5.50 8.07 -19.90
CA SER A 146 -5.26 6.68 -19.48
C SER A 146 -6.21 6.18 -18.39
N GLU A 147 -7.21 6.96 -18.01
CA GLU A 147 -8.12 6.61 -16.91
C GLU A 147 -8.75 5.23 -17.10
N ILE A 148 -9.46 5.03 -18.21
CA ILE A 148 -10.19 3.77 -18.48
C ILE A 148 -9.25 2.56 -18.52
N ALA A 149 -8.07 2.71 -19.14
CA ALA A 149 -7.10 1.62 -19.20
C ALA A 149 -6.56 1.26 -17.80
N SER A 150 -6.28 2.27 -16.97
CA SER A 150 -5.80 2.06 -15.60
C SER A 150 -6.88 1.46 -14.68
N LEU A 151 -8.13 1.87 -14.84
CA LEU A 151 -9.28 1.27 -14.14
C LEU A 151 -9.54 -0.18 -14.58
N HIS A 152 -9.36 -0.49 -15.86
CA HIS A 152 -9.42 -1.87 -16.33
C HIS A 152 -8.36 -2.75 -15.65
N ASN A 153 -7.13 -2.27 -15.55
CA ASN A 153 -6.07 -2.98 -14.84
C ASN A 153 -6.41 -3.15 -13.35
N LEU A 154 -6.90 -2.09 -12.70
CA LEU A 154 -7.34 -2.17 -11.31
C LEU A 154 -8.41 -3.24 -11.11
N SER A 155 -9.45 -3.24 -11.93
CA SER A 155 -10.54 -4.22 -11.86
C SER A 155 -10.04 -5.65 -12.09
N TYR A 156 -9.08 -5.85 -13.00
CA TYR A 156 -8.46 -7.15 -13.20
C TYR A 156 -7.80 -7.66 -11.91
N TYR A 157 -6.98 -6.82 -11.25
CA TYR A 157 -6.30 -7.23 -10.02
C TYR A 157 -7.26 -7.40 -8.85
N ILE A 158 -8.31 -6.57 -8.74
CA ILE A 158 -9.34 -6.73 -7.70
C ILE A 158 -10.03 -8.09 -7.84
N ASN A 159 -10.52 -8.43 -9.04
CA ASN A 159 -11.18 -9.70 -9.29
C ASN A 159 -10.29 -10.92 -8.99
N LYS A 160 -9.00 -10.81 -9.30
CA LYS A 160 -8.02 -11.85 -8.96
C LYS A 160 -7.70 -11.85 -7.46
N GLY A 161 -7.50 -10.67 -6.87
CA GLY A 161 -7.21 -10.49 -5.45
C GLY A 161 -8.31 -11.07 -4.56
N GLU A 162 -9.57 -10.80 -4.87
CA GLU A 162 -10.71 -11.38 -4.17
C GLU A 162 -10.70 -12.92 -4.23
N ARG A 163 -10.46 -13.48 -5.41
CA ARG A 163 -10.42 -14.95 -5.59
C ARG A 163 -9.32 -15.61 -4.75
N TYR A 164 -8.17 -14.97 -4.60
CA TYR A 164 -7.00 -15.55 -3.93
C TYR A 164 -6.73 -14.95 -2.54
N GLY A 165 -7.55 -14.02 -2.08
CA GLY A 165 -7.43 -13.37 -0.77
C GLY A 165 -6.19 -12.46 -0.67
N ILE A 166 -5.80 -11.79 -1.77
CA ILE A 166 -4.70 -10.82 -1.79
C ILE A 166 -5.28 -9.41 -1.93
N PRO A 167 -5.04 -8.49 -0.97
CA PRO A 167 -5.47 -7.10 -1.07
C PRO A 167 -4.91 -6.40 -2.31
N VAL A 168 -5.66 -5.41 -2.81
CA VAL A 168 -5.20 -4.51 -3.88
C VAL A 168 -5.08 -3.10 -3.33
N LEU A 169 -3.91 -2.50 -3.50
CA LEU A 169 -3.61 -1.11 -3.21
C LEU A 169 -3.81 -0.30 -4.50
N GLY A 170 -4.86 0.49 -4.56
CA GLY A 170 -5.09 1.44 -5.64
C GLY A 170 -4.25 2.71 -5.42
N VAL A 171 -3.34 3.01 -6.34
CA VAL A 171 -2.45 4.17 -6.25
C VAL A 171 -2.98 5.29 -7.15
N VAL A 172 -3.41 6.39 -6.55
CA VAL A 172 -3.83 7.58 -7.29
C VAL A 172 -2.59 8.30 -7.83
N ALA A 173 -2.39 8.22 -9.13
CA ALA A 173 -1.36 8.98 -9.84
C ALA A 173 -1.94 10.32 -10.28
N VAL A 174 -1.22 11.40 -10.00
CA VAL A 174 -1.58 12.76 -10.42
C VAL A 174 -0.74 13.13 -11.63
N GLY A 175 -1.41 13.35 -12.77
CA GLY A 175 -0.77 13.84 -13.98
C GLY A 175 -0.19 15.25 -13.81
N LYS A 176 0.64 15.67 -14.76
CA LYS A 176 1.32 17.00 -14.73
C LYS A 176 0.32 18.15 -14.69
N GLU A 177 -0.85 17.99 -15.31
CA GLU A 177 -1.88 19.03 -15.47
C GLU A 177 -3.02 18.92 -14.44
N MET A 178 -2.95 17.94 -13.51
CA MET A 178 -4.00 17.71 -12.52
C MET A 178 -3.73 18.50 -11.25
N GLU A 179 -4.73 19.24 -10.78
CA GLU A 179 -4.64 19.93 -9.51
C GLU A 179 -4.79 18.97 -8.32
N ARG A 180 -3.91 19.14 -7.33
CA ARG A 180 -3.91 18.37 -6.09
C ARG A 180 -4.87 18.97 -5.09
N THR A 181 -6.16 18.93 -5.39
CA THR A 181 -7.21 19.50 -4.57
C THR A 181 -7.95 18.44 -3.77
N THR A 182 -8.56 18.84 -2.67
CA THR A 182 -9.46 18.01 -1.85
C THR A 182 -10.55 17.36 -2.72
N ARG A 183 -11.17 18.16 -3.62
CA ARG A 183 -12.21 17.67 -4.53
C ARG A 183 -11.71 16.56 -5.44
N TYR A 184 -10.52 16.72 -6.02
CA TYR A 184 -9.92 15.72 -6.90
C TYR A 184 -9.62 14.42 -6.14
N PHE A 185 -8.95 14.52 -4.98
CA PHE A 185 -8.60 13.34 -4.20
C PHE A 185 -9.81 12.66 -3.57
N ALA A 186 -10.84 13.40 -3.14
CA ALA A 186 -12.09 12.82 -2.65
C ALA A 186 -12.78 11.99 -3.74
N LEU A 187 -12.82 12.51 -4.99
CA LEU A 187 -13.34 11.76 -6.13
C LEU A 187 -12.49 10.53 -6.43
N ALA A 188 -11.19 10.72 -6.61
CA ALA A 188 -10.29 9.63 -7.04
C ALA A 188 -10.23 8.50 -6.00
N THR A 189 -10.06 8.80 -4.72
CA THR A 189 -10.00 7.78 -3.66
C THR A 189 -11.31 7.02 -3.53
N ARG A 190 -12.45 7.73 -3.60
CA ARG A 190 -13.77 7.12 -3.54
C ARG A 190 -14.03 6.23 -4.75
N LEU A 191 -13.67 6.68 -5.95
CA LEU A 191 -13.83 5.91 -7.17
C LEU A 191 -13.06 4.58 -7.11
N LEU A 192 -11.78 4.60 -6.71
CA LEU A 192 -10.99 3.38 -6.60
C LEU A 192 -11.53 2.43 -5.51
N ALA A 193 -11.97 2.98 -4.38
CA ALA A 193 -12.56 2.19 -3.30
C ALA A 193 -13.88 1.52 -3.72
N GLU A 194 -14.74 2.22 -4.46
CA GLU A 194 -16.00 1.66 -4.97
C GLU A 194 -15.79 0.66 -6.11
N GLN A 195 -14.66 0.73 -6.83
CA GLN A 195 -14.25 -0.35 -7.74
C GLN A 195 -13.82 -1.61 -6.99
N GLY A 196 -13.56 -1.52 -5.67
CA GLY A 196 -13.18 -2.64 -4.82
C GLY A 196 -11.72 -2.64 -4.36
N ALA A 197 -10.96 -1.55 -4.55
CA ALA A 197 -9.62 -1.45 -3.98
C ALA A 197 -9.67 -1.55 -2.45
N HIS A 198 -8.78 -2.32 -1.86
CA HIS A 198 -8.77 -2.61 -0.42
C HIS A 198 -8.01 -1.56 0.39
N ILE A 199 -7.04 -0.91 -0.23
CA ILE A 199 -6.21 0.15 0.33
C ILE A 199 -6.06 1.22 -0.76
N ILE A 200 -6.04 2.50 -0.37
CA ILE A 200 -5.78 3.59 -1.31
C ILE A 200 -4.49 4.31 -0.92
N LYS A 201 -3.63 4.54 -1.91
CA LYS A 201 -2.50 5.46 -1.79
C LYS A 201 -2.80 6.74 -2.55
N THR A 202 -2.70 7.88 -1.86
CA THR A 202 -2.89 9.21 -2.47
C THR A 202 -1.93 10.22 -1.86
N TYR A 203 -1.98 11.46 -2.32
CA TYR A 203 -1.19 12.54 -1.74
C TYR A 203 -1.98 13.28 -0.67
N TYR A 204 -1.26 13.84 0.31
CA TYR A 204 -1.83 14.75 1.28
C TYR A 204 -2.18 16.09 0.62
N CYS A 205 -3.28 16.70 1.04
CA CYS A 205 -3.67 18.07 0.71
C CYS A 205 -4.46 18.69 1.88
N GLU A 206 -4.80 19.95 1.79
CA GLU A 206 -5.63 20.61 2.79
C GLU A 206 -7.01 19.94 2.94
N ASN A 207 -7.59 20.00 4.14
CA ASN A 207 -8.87 19.39 4.50
C ASN A 207 -8.91 17.88 4.21
N PHE A 208 -7.84 17.18 4.53
CA PHE A 208 -7.67 15.76 4.22
C PHE A 208 -8.70 14.88 4.94
N GLU A 209 -9.22 15.31 6.08
CA GLU A 209 -10.30 14.67 6.83
C GLU A 209 -11.58 14.45 5.98
N GLN A 210 -11.84 15.32 5.01
CA GLN A 210 -12.98 15.15 4.10
C GLN A 210 -12.75 13.94 3.15
N ILE A 211 -11.50 13.72 2.76
CA ILE A 211 -11.13 12.62 1.89
C ILE A 211 -11.17 11.29 2.66
N THR A 212 -10.59 11.27 3.85
CA THR A 212 -10.57 10.06 4.69
C THR A 212 -11.95 9.67 5.20
N ALA A 213 -12.82 10.65 5.49
CA ALA A 213 -14.21 10.41 5.85
C ALA A 213 -15.02 9.82 4.68
N ALA A 214 -14.79 10.33 3.45
CA ALA A 214 -15.50 9.87 2.26
C ALA A 214 -15.04 8.51 1.73
N CYS A 215 -13.82 8.08 2.04
CA CYS A 215 -13.27 6.82 1.57
C CYS A 215 -13.58 5.67 2.54
N PRO A 216 -14.25 4.58 2.11
CA PRO A 216 -14.66 3.49 3.00
C PRO A 216 -13.53 2.54 3.40
N VAL A 217 -12.34 2.64 2.78
CA VAL A 217 -11.18 1.79 3.05
C VAL A 217 -10.00 2.63 3.56
N PRO A 218 -8.94 2.03 4.14
CA PRO A 218 -7.80 2.78 4.67
C PRO A 218 -7.07 3.53 3.55
N ILE A 219 -6.62 4.74 3.87
CA ILE A 219 -5.79 5.57 3.01
C ILE A 219 -4.40 5.68 3.60
N VAL A 220 -3.36 5.48 2.80
CA VAL A 220 -1.97 5.81 3.10
C VAL A 220 -1.52 6.97 2.22
N ILE A 221 -0.71 7.89 2.78
CA ILE A 221 -0.23 9.03 2.01
C ILE A 221 1.12 8.78 1.34
N ALA A 222 1.24 9.25 0.10
CA ALA A 222 2.50 9.30 -0.64
C ALA A 222 3.29 10.56 -0.25
N GLY A 223 4.61 10.44 -0.10
CA GLY A 223 5.47 11.57 0.23
C GLY A 223 5.67 12.59 -0.90
N GLY A 224 5.40 12.21 -2.14
CA GLY A 224 5.62 13.10 -3.29
C GLY A 224 7.11 13.36 -3.60
N LYS A 225 7.42 14.59 -3.97
CA LYS A 225 8.80 15.05 -4.15
C LYS A 225 9.49 15.18 -2.78
N LYS A 226 10.82 15.12 -2.75
CA LYS A 226 11.60 15.42 -1.55
C LYS A 226 11.28 16.86 -1.08
N VAL A 227 10.96 16.97 0.19
CA VAL A 227 10.82 18.23 0.94
C VAL A 227 11.76 18.19 2.15
N PRO A 228 11.98 19.32 2.84
CA PRO A 228 12.70 19.31 4.12
C PRO A 228 12.11 18.29 5.10
N GLU A 229 12.97 17.64 5.89
CA GLU A 229 12.56 16.56 6.79
C GLU A 229 11.49 16.97 7.81
N PRO A 230 11.56 18.16 8.45
CA PRO A 230 10.48 18.62 9.34
C PRO A 230 9.13 18.76 8.62
N GLU A 231 9.13 19.20 7.36
CA GLU A 231 7.90 19.31 6.56
C GLU A 231 7.33 17.94 6.20
N ALA A 232 8.19 16.96 5.89
CA ALA A 232 7.75 15.59 5.63
C ALA A 232 7.14 14.93 6.86
N LEU A 233 7.72 15.15 8.03
CA LEU A 233 7.20 14.66 9.32
C LEU A 233 5.89 15.36 9.71
N ASP A 234 5.81 16.69 9.53
CA ASP A 234 4.55 17.44 9.78
C ASP A 234 3.43 16.96 8.85
N MET A 235 3.73 16.76 7.58
CA MET A 235 2.77 16.21 6.62
C MET A 235 2.26 14.82 7.06
N ALA A 236 3.14 13.93 7.49
CA ALA A 236 2.77 12.61 7.99
C ALA A 236 1.91 12.70 9.24
N TYR A 237 2.30 13.54 10.21
CA TYR A 237 1.56 13.77 11.45
C TYR A 237 0.15 14.31 11.17
N ARG A 238 0.04 15.35 10.35
CA ARG A 238 -1.26 15.93 9.99
C ARG A 238 -2.15 14.93 9.27
N ALA A 239 -1.62 14.23 8.27
CA ALA A 239 -2.38 13.24 7.53
C ALA A 239 -2.97 12.14 8.44
N VAL A 240 -2.18 11.64 9.40
CA VAL A 240 -2.65 10.61 10.35
C VAL A 240 -3.71 11.18 11.30
N ASN A 241 -3.54 12.41 11.79
CA ASN A 241 -4.54 13.07 12.62
C ASN A 241 -5.84 13.38 11.85
N GLU A 242 -5.74 13.57 10.54
CA GLU A 242 -6.89 13.78 9.64
C GLU A 242 -7.43 12.45 9.07
N GLY A 243 -7.05 11.31 9.64
CA GLY A 243 -7.66 10.00 9.40
C GLY A 243 -6.95 9.09 8.40
N ALA A 244 -5.74 9.43 7.95
CA ALA A 244 -4.92 8.48 7.20
C ALA A 244 -4.52 7.29 8.08
N ALA A 245 -4.49 6.10 7.50
CA ALA A 245 -4.03 4.88 8.17
C ALA A 245 -2.49 4.77 8.21
N GLY A 246 -1.77 5.71 7.62
CA GLY A 246 -0.32 5.75 7.66
C GLY A 246 0.29 6.40 6.43
N VAL A 247 1.56 6.05 6.21
CA VAL A 247 2.36 6.61 5.11
C VAL A 247 2.88 5.50 4.20
N ASP A 248 3.06 5.83 2.92
CA ASP A 248 3.77 5.01 1.94
C ASP A 248 4.75 5.92 1.19
N MET A 249 5.88 6.18 1.83
CA MET A 249 6.87 7.18 1.41
C MET A 249 8.15 6.55 0.89
N GLY A 250 8.74 7.18 -0.11
CA GLY A 250 10.03 6.80 -0.68
C GLY A 250 11.06 7.92 -0.51
N ARG A 251 11.07 8.87 -1.44
CA ARG A 251 12.10 9.94 -1.54
C ARG A 251 12.29 10.74 -0.27
N ASN A 252 11.24 11.01 0.49
CA ASN A 252 11.35 11.76 1.75
C ASN A 252 12.11 10.98 2.84
N VAL A 253 12.10 9.66 2.80
CA VAL A 253 12.92 8.80 3.66
C VAL A 253 14.31 8.58 3.05
N LEU A 254 14.36 8.05 1.83
CA LEU A 254 15.58 7.58 1.19
C LEU A 254 16.59 8.68 0.84
N GLN A 255 16.13 9.92 0.68
CA GLN A 255 16.96 11.10 0.39
C GLN A 255 17.13 12.02 1.61
N ALA A 256 16.79 11.54 2.81
CA ALA A 256 17.05 12.25 4.06
C ALA A 256 18.54 12.18 4.42
N GLU A 257 19.00 13.10 5.27
CA GLU A 257 20.37 13.06 5.79
C GLU A 257 20.60 11.79 6.63
N CYS A 258 19.60 11.38 7.39
CA CYS A 258 19.58 10.14 8.16
C CYS A 258 18.29 9.36 7.87
N PRO A 259 18.26 8.49 6.84
CA PRO A 259 17.05 7.76 6.45
C PRO A 259 16.45 6.90 7.56
N SER A 260 17.27 6.36 8.48
CA SER A 260 16.79 5.55 9.61
C SER A 260 16.14 6.37 10.72
N ALA A 261 16.31 7.70 10.72
CA ALA A 261 15.67 8.60 11.67
C ALA A 261 14.34 9.17 11.17
N MET A 262 14.07 9.01 9.87
CA MET A 262 12.82 9.44 9.22
C MET A 262 11.75 8.38 9.32
#